data_96f943c7912008c15b99e4018e4c3143
#
_entry.id   96f943c7912008c15b99e4018e4c3143
#
_cell.length_a   1.000
_cell.length_b   1.000
_cell.length_c   1.000
_cell.angle_alpha   90.00
_cell.angle_beta   90.00
_cell.angle_gamma   90.00
#
_symmetry.space_group_name_H-M   'P 1'
#
loop_
_entity.id
_entity.type
_entity.pdbx_description
1 polymer ?
#
loop_
_entity_poly.entity_id
_entity_poly.type
_entity_poly.pdbx_seq_one_letter_code
_entity_poly.pdbx_strand_id
1 'polypeptide(L)'
;MSKFSMIDPYFIDFPNRIREIQNEMAKKHLDVYLGSRLRTLSWTTDAFFPWRAFIVIPAEGLPTAFTFVIDAARAADDSWLDEDHVLGFAPMGGQDQISQITDFIKDLLPKGKGRIGIENGMSNYLPEGNLTHYEFVRFSEALD
;
A
#
# COMPACT_ATOMS: atom_id res chain seq x y z
N MET A 1 36.48 -4.52 -18.13
CA MET A 1 35.16 -4.41 -17.46
C MET A 1 34.45 -5.75 -17.51
N SER A 2 34.47 -6.44 -16.41
CA SER A 2 33.76 -7.70 -16.27
C SER A 2 32.25 -7.41 -16.29
N LYS A 3 31.59 -7.75 -17.34
CA LYS A 3 30.13 -7.84 -17.37
C LYS A 3 29.79 -9.16 -16.69
N PHE A 4 29.73 -9.16 -15.37
CA PHE A 4 28.98 -10.19 -14.68
C PHE A 4 27.52 -9.91 -14.95
N SER A 5 27.00 -10.54 -15.99
CA SER A 5 25.58 -10.83 -16.10
C SER A 5 25.29 -11.93 -15.08
N MET A 6 25.33 -11.60 -13.80
CA MET A 6 24.67 -12.45 -12.83
C MET A 6 23.19 -12.26 -13.09
N ILE A 7 22.56 -13.31 -13.58
CA ILE A 7 21.13 -13.47 -13.36
C ILE A 7 21.03 -13.51 -11.84
N ASP A 8 20.56 -12.42 -11.27
CA ASP A 8 20.32 -12.36 -9.82
C ASP A 8 19.29 -13.44 -9.52
N PRO A 9 19.65 -14.54 -8.83
CA PRO A 9 18.70 -15.59 -8.50
C PRO A 9 17.60 -15.10 -7.54
N TYR A 10 17.75 -13.89 -7.00
CA TYR A 10 16.82 -13.22 -6.13
C TYR A 10 16.06 -12.09 -6.84
N PHE A 11 16.20 -11.97 -8.15
CA PHE A 11 15.43 -10.98 -8.90
C PHE A 11 13.93 -11.21 -8.70
N ILE A 12 13.29 -10.20 -8.18
CA ILE A 12 11.84 -10.17 -7.96
C ILE A 12 11.21 -9.21 -8.95
N ASP A 13 10.30 -9.70 -9.77
CA ASP A 13 9.53 -8.87 -10.69
C ASP A 13 8.35 -8.24 -9.96
N PHE A 14 8.60 -7.15 -9.24
CA PHE A 14 7.58 -6.41 -8.51
C PHE A 14 6.45 -5.88 -9.41
N PRO A 15 6.72 -5.29 -10.59
CA PRO A 15 5.67 -4.92 -11.51
C PRO A 15 4.74 -6.08 -11.87
N ASN A 16 5.27 -7.29 -12.04
CA ASN A 16 4.45 -8.47 -12.30
C ASN A 16 3.61 -8.86 -11.09
N ARG A 17 4.16 -8.78 -9.88
CA ARG A 17 3.39 -9.02 -8.64
C ARG A 17 2.18 -8.09 -8.54
N ILE A 18 2.38 -6.79 -8.84
CA ILE A 18 1.28 -5.83 -8.83
C ILE A 18 0.22 -6.20 -9.88
N ARG A 19 0.63 -6.58 -11.10
CA ARG A 19 -0.32 -7.04 -12.13
C ARG A 19 -1.11 -8.28 -11.70
N GLU A 20 -0.48 -9.22 -11.01
CA GLU A 20 -1.17 -10.40 -10.47
C GLU A 20 -2.22 -10.01 -9.43
N ILE A 21 -1.91 -9.07 -8.52
CA ILE A 21 -2.88 -8.53 -7.56
C ILE A 21 -4.04 -7.86 -8.30
N GLN A 22 -3.74 -7.01 -9.29
CA GLN A 22 -4.75 -6.30 -10.07
C GLN A 22 -5.65 -7.26 -10.86
N ASN A 23 -5.10 -8.36 -11.38
CA ASN A 23 -5.89 -9.41 -12.01
C ASN A 23 -6.85 -10.10 -11.01
N GLU A 24 -6.41 -10.36 -9.78
CA GLU A 24 -7.28 -10.90 -8.74
C GLU A 24 -8.34 -9.87 -8.29
N MET A 25 -7.96 -8.59 -8.21
CA MET A 25 -8.91 -7.50 -7.95
C MET A 25 -10.00 -7.45 -9.02
N ALA A 26 -9.63 -7.55 -10.29
CA ALA A 26 -10.59 -7.55 -11.40
C ALA A 26 -11.60 -8.70 -11.31
N LYS A 27 -11.15 -9.91 -10.96
CA LYS A 27 -12.02 -11.08 -10.75
C LYS A 27 -13.03 -10.87 -9.62
N LYS A 28 -12.67 -10.04 -8.63
CA LYS A 28 -13.49 -9.72 -7.46
C LYS A 28 -14.26 -8.40 -7.61
N HIS A 29 -14.12 -7.75 -8.76
CA HIS A 29 -14.69 -6.43 -9.03
C HIS A 29 -14.27 -5.38 -8.00
N LEU A 30 -12.99 -5.36 -7.62
CA LEU A 30 -12.41 -4.37 -6.74
C LEU A 30 -11.75 -3.27 -7.58
N ASP A 31 -12.02 -2.02 -7.21
CA ASP A 31 -11.42 -0.84 -7.82
C ASP A 31 -10.12 -0.44 -7.13
N VAL A 32 -10.04 -0.67 -5.83
CA VAL A 32 -8.88 -0.35 -5.00
C VAL A 32 -8.66 -1.47 -3.99
N TYR A 33 -7.39 -1.76 -3.70
CA TYR A 33 -6.99 -2.61 -2.58
C TYR A 33 -6.17 -1.80 -1.58
N LEU A 34 -6.63 -1.79 -0.32
CA LEU A 34 -5.96 -1.15 0.79
C LEU A 34 -5.25 -2.21 1.64
N GLY A 35 -3.95 -2.32 1.44
CA GLY A 35 -3.08 -3.19 2.23
C GLY A 35 -2.59 -2.50 3.48
N SER A 36 -2.61 -3.19 4.61
CA SER A 36 -2.18 -2.67 5.91
C SER A 36 -1.21 -3.61 6.65
N ARG A 37 -1.09 -4.85 6.18
CA ARG A 37 -0.22 -5.85 6.80
C ARG A 37 1.23 -5.61 6.39
N LEU A 38 2.13 -5.77 7.35
CA LEU A 38 3.57 -5.62 7.10
C LEU A 38 4.05 -6.54 5.96
N ARG A 39 3.54 -7.77 5.93
CA ARG A 39 3.85 -8.72 4.86
C ARG A 39 3.42 -8.21 3.49
N THR A 40 2.22 -7.64 3.38
CA THR A 40 1.71 -7.05 2.13
C THR A 40 2.58 -5.89 1.68
N LEU A 41 2.90 -4.98 2.60
CA LEU A 41 3.79 -3.85 2.33
C LEU A 41 5.16 -4.33 1.81
N SER A 42 5.85 -5.19 2.55
CA SER A 42 7.17 -5.67 2.15
C SER A 42 7.13 -6.49 0.84
N TRP A 43 6.10 -7.31 0.67
CA TRP A 43 5.97 -8.15 -0.53
C TRP A 43 5.68 -7.34 -1.79
N THR A 44 5.03 -6.19 -1.66
CA THR A 44 4.66 -5.32 -2.78
C THR A 44 5.65 -4.22 -3.08
N THR A 45 6.45 -3.79 -2.09
CA THR A 45 7.33 -2.62 -2.22
C THR A 45 8.82 -2.94 -2.14
N ASP A 46 9.21 -4.10 -1.61
CA ASP A 46 10.58 -4.47 -1.21
C ASP A 46 11.13 -3.69 0.00
N ALA A 47 10.36 -2.79 0.57
CA ALA A 47 10.78 -1.99 1.71
C ALA A 47 10.20 -2.53 3.03
N PHE A 48 10.93 -2.29 4.12
CA PHE A 48 10.45 -2.52 5.48
C PHE A 48 9.88 -1.23 6.06
N PHE A 49 8.73 -1.34 6.73
CA PHE A 49 8.04 -0.21 7.36
C PHE A 49 7.98 -0.43 8.87
N PRO A 50 8.83 0.22 9.66
CA PRO A 50 8.84 0.07 11.13
C PRO A 50 7.66 0.75 11.81
N TRP A 51 7.01 1.69 11.10
CA TRP A 51 5.83 2.43 11.57
C TRP A 51 4.57 1.92 10.90
N ARG A 52 3.42 2.27 11.47
CA ARG A 52 2.15 2.00 10.82
C ARG A 52 2.16 2.57 9.40
N ALA A 53 1.96 1.70 8.43
CA ALA A 53 1.96 2.05 7.03
C ALA A 53 0.80 1.35 6.30
N PHE A 54 0.46 1.89 5.14
CA PHE A 54 -0.56 1.35 4.27
C PHE A 54 -0.06 1.39 2.82
N ILE A 55 -0.60 0.51 2.00
CA ILE A 55 -0.41 0.57 0.55
C ILE A 55 -1.77 0.60 -0.14
N VAL A 56 -1.93 1.52 -1.06
CA VAL A 56 -3.11 1.61 -1.93
C VAL A 56 -2.72 1.09 -3.30
N ILE A 57 -3.36 0.02 -3.73
CA ILE A 57 -3.16 -0.57 -5.04
C ILE A 57 -4.40 -0.28 -5.88
N PRO A 58 -4.31 0.57 -6.92
CA PRO A 58 -5.43 0.83 -7.83
C PRO A 58 -5.66 -0.35 -8.76
N ALA A 59 -6.84 -0.42 -9.39
CA ALA A 59 -7.14 -1.44 -10.41
C ALA A 59 -6.16 -1.40 -11.60
N GLU A 60 -5.62 -0.22 -11.90
CA GLU A 60 -4.61 0.01 -12.93
C GLU A 60 -3.58 1.03 -12.45
N GLY A 61 -2.33 0.88 -12.90
CA GLY A 61 -1.22 1.78 -12.53
C GLY A 61 -0.39 1.28 -11.36
N LEU A 62 0.44 2.16 -10.81
CA LEU A 62 1.36 1.83 -9.73
C LEU A 62 0.70 1.96 -8.35
N PRO A 63 1.11 1.13 -7.40
CA PRO A 63 0.68 1.28 -6.02
C PRO A 63 1.34 2.51 -5.36
N THR A 64 0.72 3.02 -4.31
CA THR A 64 1.28 4.09 -3.49
C THR A 64 1.28 3.67 -2.02
N ALA A 65 2.45 3.74 -1.40
CA ALA A 65 2.63 3.46 0.02
C ALA A 65 2.52 4.76 0.83
N PHE A 66 1.94 4.65 2.03
CA PHE A 66 1.77 5.74 2.98
C PHE A 66 2.43 5.35 4.29
N THR A 67 3.39 6.14 4.74
CA THR A 67 4.14 5.88 5.97
C THR A 67 4.35 7.16 6.77
N PHE A 68 4.98 7.05 7.93
CA PHE A 68 5.34 8.23 8.72
C PHE A 68 6.39 9.07 7.98
N VAL A 69 6.24 10.39 7.98
CA VAL A 69 7.06 11.31 7.18
C VAL A 69 8.56 11.16 7.39
N ILE A 70 8.99 10.85 8.60
CA ILE A 70 10.44 10.68 8.90
C ILE A 70 11.04 9.43 8.25
N ASP A 71 10.22 8.50 7.82
CA ASP A 71 10.65 7.23 7.21
C ASP A 71 10.43 7.19 5.69
N ALA A 72 9.68 8.14 5.14
CA ALA A 72 9.26 8.10 3.75
C ALA A 72 10.44 8.08 2.76
N ALA A 73 11.44 8.93 2.97
CA ALA A 73 12.61 8.99 2.10
C ALA A 73 13.41 7.68 2.11
N ARG A 74 13.66 7.11 3.31
CA ARG A 74 14.34 5.82 3.43
C ARG A 74 13.54 4.70 2.77
N ALA A 75 12.22 4.67 3.00
CA ALA A 75 11.36 3.65 2.41
C ALA A 75 11.31 3.76 0.88
N ALA A 76 11.36 4.97 0.32
CA ALA A 76 11.48 5.17 -1.12
C ALA A 76 12.82 4.67 -1.66
N ASP A 77 13.93 4.98 -0.99
CA ASP A 77 15.27 4.51 -1.37
C ASP A 77 15.38 2.97 -1.35
N ASP A 78 14.73 2.31 -0.39
CA ASP A 78 14.74 0.86 -0.26
C ASP A 78 13.74 0.16 -1.20
N SER A 79 12.75 0.89 -1.72
CA SER A 79 11.68 0.35 -2.56
C SER A 79 12.06 0.32 -4.04
N TRP A 80 11.34 -0.48 -4.82
CA TRP A 80 11.34 -0.34 -6.28
C TRP A 80 10.44 0.79 -6.78
N LEU A 81 9.58 1.34 -5.90
CA LEU A 81 8.75 2.51 -6.16
C LEU A 81 9.59 3.79 -6.03
N ASP A 82 9.26 4.79 -6.81
CA ASP A 82 9.87 6.11 -6.69
C ASP A 82 9.26 6.94 -5.53
N GLU A 83 9.84 8.11 -5.28
CA GLU A 83 9.42 8.99 -4.19
C GLU A 83 7.97 9.52 -4.34
N ASP A 84 7.45 9.59 -5.56
CA ASP A 84 6.08 10.01 -5.83
C ASP A 84 5.06 8.95 -5.38
N HIS A 85 5.52 7.71 -5.19
CA HIS A 85 4.71 6.57 -4.78
C HIS A 85 5.01 6.09 -3.35
N VAL A 86 5.82 6.82 -2.59
CA VAL A 86 6.05 6.59 -1.16
C VAL A 86 5.81 7.88 -0.39
N LEU A 87 4.60 8.08 0.08
CA LEU A 87 4.16 9.33 0.67
C LEU A 87 4.24 9.31 2.20
N GLY A 88 4.77 10.39 2.75
CA GLY A 88 4.83 10.60 4.19
C GLY A 88 3.61 11.33 4.72
N PHE A 89 3.13 10.95 5.91
CA PHE A 89 2.19 11.77 6.66
C PHE A 89 2.87 12.38 7.89
N ALA A 90 2.45 13.57 8.28
CA ALA A 90 2.94 14.27 9.45
C ALA A 90 1.76 14.57 10.40
N PRO A 91 1.71 13.94 11.59
CA PRO A 91 0.58 14.14 12.51
C PRO A 91 0.43 15.59 12.98
N MET A 92 1.50 16.36 12.92
CA MET A 92 1.51 17.79 13.32
C MET A 92 0.95 18.74 12.25
N GLY A 93 0.65 18.25 11.07
CA GLY A 93 0.09 19.05 9.96
C GLY A 93 -1.44 19.14 9.94
N GLY A 94 -2.13 18.59 10.91
CA GLY A 94 -3.61 18.62 11.00
C GLY A 94 -4.32 17.60 10.12
N GLN A 95 -3.61 16.89 9.26
CA GLN A 95 -4.14 15.79 8.47
C GLN A 95 -3.61 14.46 9.02
N ASP A 96 -4.50 13.60 9.48
CA ASP A 96 -4.10 12.26 9.90
C ASP A 96 -3.87 11.34 8.69
N GLN A 97 -3.20 10.22 8.93
CA GLN A 97 -2.88 9.26 7.88
C GLN A 97 -4.14 8.71 7.18
N ILE A 98 -5.19 8.46 7.92
CA ILE A 98 -6.45 7.92 7.37
C ILE A 98 -7.08 8.94 6.43
N SER A 99 -7.14 10.21 6.80
CA SER A 99 -7.66 11.28 5.93
C SER A 99 -6.86 11.41 4.64
N GLN A 100 -5.53 11.38 4.71
CA GLN A 100 -4.67 11.41 3.52
C GLN A 100 -4.97 10.24 2.57
N ILE A 101 -5.08 9.04 3.12
CA ILE A 101 -5.35 7.83 2.34
C ILE A 101 -6.76 7.86 1.75
N THR A 102 -7.76 8.28 2.50
CA THR A 102 -9.14 8.34 2.01
C THR A 102 -9.31 9.36 0.90
N ASP A 103 -8.68 10.52 1.00
CA ASP A 103 -8.67 11.52 -0.07
C ASP A 103 -8.03 10.95 -1.34
N PHE A 104 -6.88 10.29 -1.19
CA PHE A 104 -6.21 9.61 -2.30
C PHE A 104 -7.09 8.53 -2.94
N ILE A 105 -7.76 7.70 -2.15
CA ILE A 105 -8.67 6.66 -2.66
C ILE A 105 -9.85 7.29 -3.40
N LYS A 106 -10.43 8.37 -2.88
CA LYS A 106 -11.55 9.06 -3.54
C LYS A 106 -11.17 9.58 -4.93
N ASP A 107 -9.95 10.08 -5.09
CA ASP A 107 -9.43 10.54 -6.37
C ASP A 107 -9.25 9.40 -7.39
N LEU A 108 -9.01 8.17 -6.92
CA LEU A 108 -8.91 6.99 -7.76
C LEU A 108 -10.27 6.41 -8.17
N LEU A 109 -11.33 6.67 -7.39
CA LEU A 109 -12.63 6.07 -7.61
C LEU A 109 -13.44 6.83 -8.67
N PRO A 110 -13.98 6.15 -9.69
CA PRO A 110 -14.82 6.79 -10.68
C PRO A 110 -16.09 7.35 -10.03
N LYS A 111 -16.26 8.65 -10.10
CA LYS A 111 -17.43 9.38 -9.53
C LYS A 111 -17.62 9.17 -8.02
N GLY A 112 -16.53 8.93 -7.28
CA GLY A 112 -16.56 8.71 -5.84
C GLY A 112 -17.27 7.44 -5.38
N LYS A 113 -17.44 6.45 -6.28
CA LYS A 113 -18.06 5.15 -5.96
C LYS A 113 -17.16 4.02 -6.44
N GLY A 114 -16.99 3.01 -5.60
CA GLY A 114 -16.19 1.84 -5.95
C GLY A 114 -16.15 0.81 -4.85
N ARG A 115 -15.54 -0.32 -5.15
CA ARG A 115 -15.35 -1.42 -4.20
C ARG A 115 -13.91 -1.46 -3.75
N ILE A 116 -13.71 -1.40 -2.45
CA ILE A 116 -12.38 -1.39 -1.84
C ILE A 116 -12.17 -2.72 -1.11
N GLY A 117 -11.10 -3.41 -1.46
CA GLY A 117 -10.61 -4.56 -0.71
C GLY A 117 -9.78 -4.09 0.48
N ILE A 118 -9.98 -4.71 1.64
CA ILE A 118 -9.25 -4.39 2.87
C ILE A 118 -8.69 -5.66 3.52
N GLU A 119 -7.65 -5.50 4.31
CA GLU A 119 -7.06 -6.57 5.11
C GLU A 119 -7.67 -6.59 6.52
N ASN A 120 -8.83 -7.22 6.62
CA ASN A 120 -9.54 -7.43 7.87
C ASN A 120 -9.73 -8.94 8.09
N GLY A 121 -9.49 -9.44 9.30
CA GLY A 121 -9.67 -10.86 9.57
C GLY A 121 -8.88 -11.36 10.78
N MET A 122 -9.09 -12.64 11.10
CA MET A 122 -8.32 -13.32 12.13
C MET A 122 -6.95 -13.76 11.61
N SER A 123 -5.91 -13.43 12.37
CA SER A 123 -4.59 -14.04 12.22
C SER A 123 -4.30 -14.88 13.47
N ASN A 124 -3.85 -16.11 13.27
CA ASN A 124 -3.38 -16.97 14.36
C ASN A 124 -1.96 -16.62 14.82
N TYR A 125 -1.33 -15.68 14.17
CA TYR A 125 0.00 -15.18 14.47
C TYR A 125 -0.06 -13.76 15.03
N LEU A 126 1.04 -13.29 15.60
CA LEU A 126 1.22 -11.94 16.12
C LEU A 126 0.67 -10.88 15.15
N PRO A 127 0.27 -9.71 15.64
CA PRO A 127 -0.43 -8.69 14.86
C PRO A 127 0.36 -8.35 13.59
N GLU A 128 -0.08 -8.89 12.48
CA GLU A 128 0.55 -8.70 11.17
C GLU A 128 0.16 -7.37 10.52
N GLY A 129 -0.52 -6.49 11.28
CA GLY A 129 -0.96 -5.19 10.79
C GLY A 129 -2.30 -5.21 10.07
N ASN A 130 -3.19 -6.17 10.35
CA ASN A 130 -4.58 -6.07 9.94
C ASN A 130 -5.18 -4.74 10.40
N LEU A 131 -6.22 -4.26 9.72
CA LEU A 131 -6.93 -3.07 10.17
C LEU A 131 -7.44 -3.26 11.61
N THR A 132 -7.15 -2.29 12.46
CA THR A 132 -7.77 -2.23 13.78
C THR A 132 -9.24 -1.85 13.62
N HIS A 133 -10.05 -2.14 14.64
CA HIS A 133 -11.45 -1.70 14.64
C HIS A 133 -11.58 -0.18 14.46
N TYR A 134 -10.72 0.59 15.12
CA TYR A 134 -10.69 2.05 14.99
C TYR A 134 -10.41 2.50 13.55
N GLU A 135 -9.39 1.95 12.91
CA GLU A 135 -9.06 2.25 11.52
C GLU A 135 -10.20 1.86 10.57
N PHE A 136 -10.77 0.68 10.76
CA PHE A 136 -11.91 0.22 9.96
C PHE A 136 -13.10 1.19 10.03
N VAL A 137 -13.49 1.60 11.24
CA VAL A 137 -14.58 2.57 11.43
C VAL A 137 -14.27 3.89 10.74
N ARG A 138 -13.04 4.43 10.94
CA ARG A 138 -12.62 5.70 10.34
C ARG A 138 -12.60 5.65 8.81
N PHE A 139 -12.09 4.56 8.23
CA PHE A 139 -12.12 4.37 6.77
C PHE A 139 -13.55 4.23 6.26
N SER A 140 -14.41 3.48 6.94
CA SER A 140 -15.80 3.30 6.54
C SER A 140 -16.55 4.63 6.55
N GLU A 141 -16.45 5.41 7.63
CA GLU A 141 -17.09 6.72 7.74
C GLU A 141 -16.61 7.74 6.68
N ALA A 142 -15.34 7.66 6.30
CA ALA A 142 -14.75 8.60 5.35
C ALA A 142 -14.99 8.20 3.88
N LEU A 143 -15.26 6.92 3.61
CA LEU A 143 -15.43 6.37 2.25
C LEU A 143 -16.89 6.01 1.91
N ASP A 144 -17.83 6.16 2.86
CA ASP A 144 -19.26 6.10 2.61
C ASP A 144 -19.71 7.39 1.86
#